data_02ccfb29602feccef225d5ce1efae2ef
#
_entry.id   02ccfb29602feccef225d5ce1efae2ef
#
_cell.length_a   1.000
_cell.length_b   1.000
_cell.length_c   1.000
_cell.angle_alpha   90.00
_cell.angle_beta   90.00
_cell.angle_gamma   90.00
#
_symmetry.space_group_name_H-M   'P 1'
#
loop_
_entity.id
_entity.type
_entity.pdbx_description
1 polymer ?
#
loop_
_entity_poly.entity_id
_entity_poly.type
_entity_poly.pdbx_seq_one_letter_code
_entity_poly.pdbx_strand_id
1 'polypeptide(L)'
;MTTRFVELNLNPQPRTLRQFGFIAFAGFGALAVCARFGLLMFAHGLGAWRDPVSFALAAAGVVAATCSLLRPALNAPLWVLLSLLGYPIGIVVSYALMVVLFFFVFAPIGVLLRALGKDPLQRGFAAEAKTYWTKVDRLPGKARYFRQF
;
A
#
# COMPACT_ATOMS: atom_id res chain seq x y z
N MET A 1 -6.93 -15.01 18.34
CA MET A 1 -6.79 -13.71 17.65
C MET A 1 -6.21 -13.99 16.27
N THR A 2 -7.03 -14.10 15.26
CA THR A 2 -6.59 -14.24 13.87
C THR A 2 -6.21 -12.84 13.37
N THR A 3 -4.94 -12.59 13.24
CA THR A 3 -4.39 -11.37 12.60
C THR A 3 -4.75 -11.40 11.11
N ARG A 4 -5.88 -10.80 10.76
CA ARG A 4 -6.27 -10.56 9.37
C ARG A 4 -5.44 -9.42 8.81
N PHE A 5 -4.23 -9.72 8.35
CA PHE A 5 -3.31 -8.68 7.85
C PHE A 5 -3.76 -8.03 6.53
N VAL A 6 -4.51 -8.72 5.69
CA VAL A 6 -5.19 -8.15 4.50
C VAL A 6 -6.34 -9.07 4.11
N GLU A 7 -7.56 -8.56 4.12
CA GLU A 7 -8.71 -9.27 3.54
C GLU A 7 -8.78 -8.96 2.05
N LEU A 8 -8.38 -9.94 1.23
CA LEU A 8 -8.71 -9.91 -0.19
C LEU A 8 -10.25 -10.02 -0.32
N ASN A 9 -10.88 -8.91 -0.73
CA ASN A 9 -12.32 -8.93 -1.00
C ASN A 9 -12.58 -9.62 -2.34
N LEU A 10 -12.74 -10.94 -2.29
CA LEU A 10 -13.00 -11.76 -3.47
C LEU A 10 -14.48 -11.74 -3.91
N ASN A 11 -15.35 -11.15 -3.09
CA ASN A 11 -16.78 -11.04 -3.39
C ASN A 11 -17.26 -9.58 -3.27
N PRO A 12 -16.85 -8.70 -4.20
CA PRO A 12 -17.17 -7.29 -4.17
C PRO A 12 -18.65 -7.03 -4.46
N GLN A 13 -19.17 -5.96 -3.84
CA GLN A 13 -20.55 -5.51 -4.12
C GLN A 13 -20.70 -5.04 -5.57
N PRO A 14 -21.89 -5.12 -6.16
CA PRO A 14 -22.14 -4.70 -7.56
C PRO A 14 -21.77 -3.23 -7.83
N ARG A 15 -21.93 -2.36 -6.83
CA ARG A 15 -21.54 -0.94 -6.91
C ARG A 15 -20.02 -0.78 -7.06
N THR A 16 -19.26 -1.56 -6.33
CA THR A 16 -17.77 -1.58 -6.41
C THR A 16 -17.31 -2.09 -7.78
N LEU A 17 -17.95 -3.15 -8.30
CA LEU A 17 -17.63 -3.70 -9.62
C LEU A 17 -17.94 -2.70 -10.74
N ARG A 18 -18.99 -1.90 -10.59
CA ARG A 18 -19.33 -0.85 -11.56
C ARG A 18 -18.27 0.25 -11.59
N GLN A 19 -17.83 0.73 -10.42
CA GLN A 19 -16.75 1.73 -10.32
C GLN A 19 -15.43 1.16 -10.84
N PHE A 20 -15.13 -0.09 -10.50
CA PHE A 20 -13.94 -0.77 -10.93
C PHE A 20 -13.80 -0.83 -12.45
N GLY A 21 -14.87 -1.11 -13.19
CA GLY A 21 -14.79 -1.18 -14.65
C GLY A 21 -14.43 0.16 -15.30
N PHE A 22 -14.86 1.30 -14.74
CA PHE A 22 -14.42 2.61 -15.20
C PHE A 22 -12.95 2.88 -14.87
N ILE A 23 -12.52 2.48 -13.67
CA ILE A 23 -11.11 2.58 -13.28
C ILE A 23 -10.25 1.67 -14.16
N ALA A 24 -10.71 0.45 -14.43
CA ALA A 24 -10.05 -0.49 -15.33
C ALA A 24 -9.94 0.07 -16.76
N PHE A 25 -10.99 0.72 -17.26
CA PHE A 25 -10.95 1.40 -18.56
C PHE A 25 -9.86 2.48 -18.61
N ALA A 26 -9.79 3.33 -17.59
CA ALA A 26 -8.76 4.37 -17.51
C ALA A 26 -7.35 3.76 -17.39
N GLY A 27 -7.18 2.72 -16.54
CA GLY A 27 -5.91 2.04 -16.34
C GLY A 27 -5.42 1.31 -17.58
N PHE A 28 -6.26 0.48 -18.20
CA PHE A 28 -5.92 -0.22 -19.44
C PHE A 28 -5.74 0.74 -20.60
N GLY A 29 -6.51 1.82 -20.68
CA GLY A 29 -6.33 2.90 -21.65
C GLY A 29 -4.98 3.59 -21.50
N ALA A 30 -4.58 3.95 -20.29
CA ALA A 30 -3.26 4.50 -20.03
C ALA A 30 -2.13 3.54 -20.40
N LEU A 31 -2.26 2.25 -20.05
CA LEU A 31 -1.30 1.22 -20.43
C LEU A 31 -1.24 1.02 -21.97
N ALA A 32 -2.37 1.09 -22.67
CA ALA A 32 -2.44 1.01 -24.13
C ALA A 32 -1.68 2.18 -24.78
N VAL A 33 -1.85 3.40 -24.26
CA VAL A 33 -1.11 4.58 -24.70
C VAL A 33 0.39 4.42 -24.41
N CYS A 34 0.77 3.98 -23.21
CA CYS A 34 2.17 3.71 -22.87
C CYS A 34 2.79 2.64 -23.80
N ALA A 35 2.06 1.58 -24.09
CA ALA A 35 2.51 0.53 -25.00
C ALA A 35 2.67 1.07 -26.44
N ARG A 36 1.74 1.90 -26.90
CA ARG A 36 1.76 2.49 -28.25
C ARG A 36 2.94 3.41 -28.47
N PHE A 37 3.24 4.26 -27.47
CA PHE A 37 4.35 5.22 -27.54
C PHE A 37 5.67 4.68 -27.00
N GLY A 38 5.70 3.46 -26.48
CA GLY A 38 6.91 2.86 -25.91
C GLY A 38 7.38 3.60 -24.67
N LEU A 39 6.46 4.00 -23.79
CA LEU A 39 6.75 4.70 -22.54
C LEU A 39 6.91 3.73 -21.37
N LEU A 40 7.61 4.17 -20.32
CA LEU A 40 7.78 3.41 -19.06
C LEU A 40 8.38 2.00 -19.32
N MET A 41 7.71 0.97 -18.82
CA MET A 41 8.13 -0.44 -18.94
C MET A 41 8.16 -0.94 -20.40
N PHE A 42 7.47 -0.25 -21.31
CA PHE A 42 7.39 -0.65 -22.73
C PHE A 42 8.50 -0.02 -23.60
N ALA A 43 9.41 0.76 -23.03
CA ALA A 43 10.46 1.47 -23.76
C ALA A 43 11.42 0.51 -24.50
N HIS A 44 11.68 -0.69 -23.94
CA HIS A 44 12.77 -1.56 -24.41
C HIS A 44 12.34 -2.93 -24.96
N GLY A 45 11.03 -3.23 -25.08
CA GLY A 45 10.71 -4.65 -25.19
C GLY A 45 9.64 -5.12 -26.16
N LEU A 46 8.84 -4.27 -26.78
CA LEU A 46 7.71 -4.80 -27.56
C LEU A 46 7.97 -4.99 -29.06
N GLY A 47 8.91 -4.26 -29.67
CA GLY A 47 9.20 -4.42 -31.11
C GLY A 47 7.93 -4.49 -31.98
N ALA A 48 7.77 -5.56 -32.74
CA ALA A 48 6.61 -5.83 -33.58
C ALA A 48 5.30 -6.07 -32.79
N TRP A 49 5.37 -6.39 -31.49
CA TRP A 49 4.21 -6.65 -30.64
C TRP A 49 3.58 -5.37 -30.07
N ARG A 50 4.13 -4.20 -30.37
CA ARG A 50 3.66 -2.92 -29.82
C ARG A 50 2.20 -2.65 -30.17
N ASP A 51 1.83 -2.79 -31.43
CA ASP A 51 0.49 -2.52 -31.90
C ASP A 51 -0.52 -3.56 -31.39
N PRO A 52 -0.30 -4.88 -31.55
CA PRO A 52 -1.25 -5.86 -31.03
C PRO A 52 -1.44 -5.77 -29.52
N VAL A 53 -0.39 -5.48 -28.73
CA VAL A 53 -0.52 -5.31 -27.27
C VAL A 53 -1.32 -4.06 -26.93
N SER A 54 -1.07 -2.92 -27.60
CA SER A 54 -1.81 -1.69 -27.37
C SER A 54 -3.30 -1.86 -27.69
N PHE A 55 -3.65 -2.52 -28.80
CA PHE A 55 -5.03 -2.82 -29.16
C PHE A 55 -5.69 -3.78 -28.18
N ALA A 56 -5.00 -4.84 -27.74
CA ALA A 56 -5.52 -5.79 -26.77
C ALA A 56 -5.82 -5.10 -25.41
N LEU A 57 -4.94 -4.23 -24.94
CA LEU A 57 -5.16 -3.45 -23.72
C LEU A 57 -6.34 -2.49 -23.87
N ALA A 58 -6.43 -1.76 -24.98
CA ALA A 58 -7.55 -0.85 -25.23
C ALA A 58 -8.87 -1.62 -25.30
N ALA A 59 -8.92 -2.76 -25.98
CA ALA A 59 -10.09 -3.62 -26.07
C ALA A 59 -10.51 -4.13 -24.68
N ALA A 60 -9.56 -4.59 -23.85
CA ALA A 60 -9.84 -5.02 -22.48
C ALA A 60 -10.46 -3.90 -21.64
N GLY A 61 -9.96 -2.67 -21.77
CA GLY A 61 -10.54 -1.50 -21.10
C GLY A 61 -11.99 -1.23 -21.55
N VAL A 62 -12.23 -1.23 -22.85
CA VAL A 62 -13.60 -1.03 -23.43
C VAL A 62 -14.55 -2.13 -22.94
N VAL A 63 -14.12 -3.40 -22.97
CA VAL A 63 -14.93 -4.53 -22.49
C VAL A 63 -15.26 -4.35 -20.99
N ALA A 64 -14.29 -3.97 -20.16
CA ALA A 64 -14.53 -3.73 -18.73
C ALA A 64 -15.55 -2.58 -18.51
N ALA A 65 -15.48 -1.50 -19.29
CA ALA A 65 -16.41 -0.39 -19.21
C ALA A 65 -17.83 -0.80 -19.65
N THR A 66 -17.95 -1.53 -20.76
CA THR A 66 -19.26 -2.01 -21.26
C THR A 66 -19.90 -3.00 -20.30
N CYS A 67 -19.12 -3.92 -19.71
CA CYS A 67 -19.58 -4.82 -18.66
C CYS A 67 -20.07 -4.04 -17.42
N SER A 68 -19.41 -2.94 -17.05
CA SER A 68 -19.83 -2.07 -15.95
C SER A 68 -21.18 -1.41 -16.18
N LEU A 69 -21.50 -1.08 -17.42
CA LEU A 69 -22.78 -0.45 -17.79
C LEU A 69 -23.92 -1.48 -17.86
N LEU A 70 -23.66 -2.63 -18.48
CA LEU A 70 -24.69 -3.65 -18.75
C LEU A 70 -24.90 -4.58 -17.56
N ARG A 71 -23.84 -5.24 -17.09
CA ARG A 71 -23.86 -6.20 -15.99
C ARG A 71 -22.54 -6.14 -15.18
N PRO A 72 -22.49 -5.33 -14.10
CA PRO A 72 -21.27 -5.20 -13.30
C PRO A 72 -20.69 -6.53 -12.78
N ALA A 73 -21.55 -7.53 -12.55
CA ALA A 73 -21.12 -8.86 -12.11
C ALA A 73 -20.16 -9.55 -13.07
N LEU A 74 -20.18 -9.22 -14.37
CA LEU A 74 -19.25 -9.77 -15.35
C LEU A 74 -17.80 -9.30 -15.13
N ASN A 75 -17.60 -8.20 -14.39
CA ASN A 75 -16.27 -7.73 -14.02
C ASN A 75 -15.68 -8.46 -12.79
N ALA A 76 -16.44 -9.35 -12.14
CA ALA A 76 -15.96 -10.08 -10.96
C ALA A 76 -14.69 -10.91 -11.23
N PRO A 77 -14.57 -11.71 -12.32
CA PRO A 77 -13.34 -12.46 -12.57
C PRO A 77 -12.14 -11.54 -12.83
N LEU A 78 -12.35 -10.43 -13.54
CA LEU A 78 -11.29 -9.44 -13.76
C LEU A 78 -10.85 -8.77 -12.45
N TRP A 79 -11.79 -8.45 -11.58
CA TRP A 79 -11.51 -7.95 -10.23
C TRP A 79 -10.65 -8.93 -9.42
N VAL A 80 -11.07 -10.20 -9.36
CA VAL A 80 -10.34 -11.23 -8.62
C VAL A 80 -8.94 -11.45 -9.19
N LEU A 81 -8.80 -11.53 -10.52
CA LEU A 81 -7.51 -11.70 -11.19
C LEU A 81 -6.55 -10.55 -10.87
N LEU A 82 -7.00 -9.30 -11.06
CA LEU A 82 -6.17 -8.13 -10.78
C LEU A 82 -5.87 -7.96 -9.29
N SER A 83 -6.81 -8.30 -8.41
CA SER A 83 -6.57 -8.30 -6.96
C SER A 83 -5.52 -9.33 -6.56
N LEU A 84 -5.58 -10.52 -7.13
CA LEU A 84 -4.62 -11.60 -6.85
C LEU A 84 -3.22 -11.26 -7.38
N LEU A 85 -3.12 -10.67 -8.58
CA LEU A 85 -1.85 -10.21 -9.15
C LEU A 85 -1.29 -9.00 -8.41
N GLY A 86 -2.15 -8.07 -8.00
CA GLY A 86 -1.75 -6.85 -7.28
C GLY A 86 -1.33 -7.11 -5.84
N TYR A 87 -1.85 -8.16 -5.21
CA TYR A 87 -1.57 -8.47 -3.81
C TYR A 87 -0.08 -8.64 -3.48
N PRO A 88 0.68 -9.52 -4.16
CA PRO A 88 2.11 -9.66 -3.90
C PRO A 88 2.89 -8.37 -4.22
N ILE A 89 2.50 -7.65 -5.28
CA ILE A 89 3.12 -6.38 -5.62
C ILE A 89 2.90 -5.36 -4.50
N GLY A 90 1.67 -5.28 -3.98
CA GLY A 90 1.32 -4.40 -2.86
C GLY A 90 2.14 -4.69 -1.60
N ILE A 91 2.36 -5.97 -1.28
CA ILE A 91 3.22 -6.37 -0.15
C ILE A 91 4.65 -5.88 -0.36
N VAL A 92 5.25 -6.16 -1.50
CA VAL A 92 6.63 -5.75 -1.81
C VAL A 92 6.78 -4.23 -1.74
N VAL A 93 5.85 -3.48 -2.36
CA VAL A 93 5.87 -2.02 -2.33
C VAL A 93 5.71 -1.47 -0.92
N SER A 94 4.83 -2.06 -0.10
CA SER A 94 4.64 -1.64 1.29
C SER A 94 5.89 -1.84 2.14
N TYR A 95 6.55 -2.98 2.02
CA TYR A 95 7.82 -3.22 2.70
C TYR A 95 8.94 -2.30 2.21
N ALA A 96 9.05 -2.11 0.90
CA ALA A 96 10.03 -1.20 0.31
C ALA A 96 9.83 0.24 0.81
N LEU A 97 8.58 0.71 0.84
CA LEU A 97 8.25 2.04 1.35
C LEU A 97 8.59 2.17 2.83
N MET A 98 8.31 1.15 3.65
CA MET A 98 8.65 1.15 5.08
C MET A 98 10.17 1.23 5.29
N VAL A 99 10.95 0.47 4.52
CA VAL A 99 12.41 0.53 4.54
C VAL A 99 12.92 1.92 4.16
N VAL A 100 12.40 2.48 3.07
CA VAL A 100 12.76 3.83 2.60
C VAL A 100 12.45 4.87 3.69
N LEU A 101 11.24 4.86 4.26
CA LEU A 101 10.87 5.77 5.34
C LEU A 101 11.78 5.63 6.56
N PHE A 102 12.10 4.40 6.94
CA PHE A 102 12.98 4.16 8.07
C PHE A 102 14.37 4.76 7.84
N PHE A 103 15.02 4.45 6.71
CA PHE A 103 16.39 4.89 6.45
C PHE A 103 16.50 6.36 6.07
N PHE A 104 15.51 6.93 5.36
CA PHE A 104 15.58 8.32 4.90
C PHE A 104 14.95 9.33 5.85
N VAL A 105 14.03 8.89 6.74
CA VAL A 105 13.36 9.79 7.67
C VAL A 105 13.79 9.50 9.11
N PHE A 106 13.53 8.29 9.60
CA PHE A 106 13.77 7.98 11.02
C PHE A 106 15.25 7.88 11.40
N ALA A 107 16.08 7.26 10.56
CA ALA A 107 17.49 7.11 10.84
C ALA A 107 18.23 8.46 10.90
N PRO A 108 18.11 9.38 9.91
CA PRO A 108 18.77 10.67 10.00
C PRO A 108 18.26 11.54 11.16
N ILE A 109 16.95 11.51 11.46
CA ILE A 109 16.41 12.20 12.64
C ILE A 109 17.03 11.65 13.93
N GLY A 110 17.14 10.33 14.05
CA GLY A 110 17.77 9.68 15.19
C GLY A 110 19.26 10.04 15.36
N VAL A 111 20.00 10.10 14.25
CA VAL A 111 21.40 10.54 14.25
C VAL A 111 21.52 12.02 14.64
N LEU A 112 20.65 12.87 14.08
CA LEU A 112 20.64 14.31 14.36
C LEU A 112 20.34 14.58 15.85
N LEU A 113 19.33 13.91 16.42
CA LEU A 113 18.99 14.06 17.85
C LEU A 113 20.17 13.63 18.74
N ARG A 114 20.90 12.56 18.37
CA ARG A 114 22.11 12.16 19.10
C ARG A 114 23.21 13.21 18.98
N ALA A 115 23.45 13.73 17.80
CA ALA A 115 24.48 14.75 17.58
C ALA A 115 24.19 16.03 18.39
N LEU A 116 22.89 16.35 18.61
CA LEU A 116 22.42 17.45 19.45
C LEU A 116 22.42 17.14 20.94
N GLY A 117 22.92 15.96 21.36
CA GLY A 117 22.95 15.56 22.79
C GLY A 117 21.57 15.25 23.38
N LYS A 118 20.52 15.21 22.58
CA LYS A 118 19.17 14.85 23.00
C LYS A 118 18.91 13.37 22.79
N ASP A 119 18.96 12.58 23.86
CA ASP A 119 18.54 11.17 23.82
C ASP A 119 17.17 11.02 24.49
N PRO A 120 16.05 11.12 23.72
CA PRO A 120 14.70 11.02 24.27
C PRO A 120 14.39 9.63 24.84
N LEU A 121 15.16 8.62 24.47
CA LEU A 121 14.97 7.24 24.94
C LEU A 121 15.86 6.87 26.12
N GLN A 122 16.76 7.78 26.57
CA GLN A 122 17.69 7.57 27.68
C GLN A 122 18.39 6.21 27.63
N ARG A 123 18.89 5.84 26.44
CA ARG A 123 19.54 4.52 26.18
C ARG A 123 20.93 4.42 26.75
N GLY A 124 21.45 5.48 27.39
CA GLY A 124 22.73 5.45 28.06
C GLY A 124 22.72 4.43 29.21
N PHE A 125 23.68 3.50 29.20
CA PHE A 125 23.87 2.61 30.34
C PHE A 125 24.51 3.42 31.47
N ALA A 126 23.75 3.67 32.53
CA ALA A 126 24.28 4.34 33.74
C ALA A 126 24.96 3.27 34.61
N ALA A 127 26.28 3.13 34.50
CA ALA A 127 27.05 2.12 35.24
C ALA A 127 26.93 2.26 36.77
N GLU A 128 26.58 3.45 37.25
CA GLU A 128 26.44 3.75 38.70
C GLU A 128 24.99 3.59 39.18
N ALA A 129 24.03 3.38 38.33
CA ALA A 129 22.64 3.22 38.72
C ALA A 129 22.42 1.86 39.42
N LYS A 130 22.05 1.90 40.69
CA LYS A 130 21.70 0.70 41.48
C LYS A 130 20.41 0.03 40.98
N THR A 131 19.56 0.73 40.29
CA THR A 131 18.30 0.22 39.71
C THR A 131 17.79 1.16 38.64
N TYR A 132 17.16 0.59 37.60
CA TYR A 132 16.46 1.33 36.55
C TYR A 132 14.95 1.49 36.85
N TRP A 133 14.49 0.97 38.00
CA TRP A 133 13.11 1.12 38.42
C TRP A 133 12.89 2.55 38.97
N THR A 134 12.02 3.31 38.36
CA THR A 134 11.57 4.61 38.87
C THR A 134 10.40 4.40 39.80
N LYS A 135 10.53 4.93 41.04
CA LYS A 135 9.39 4.94 41.97
C LYS A 135 8.31 5.86 41.44
N VAL A 136 7.11 5.33 41.30
CA VAL A 136 5.94 6.16 40.96
C VAL A 136 5.39 6.78 42.23
N ASP A 137 5.72 8.03 42.50
CA ASP A 137 5.32 8.75 43.73
C ASP A 137 3.84 9.12 43.79
N ARG A 138 3.13 8.97 42.68
CA ARG A 138 1.69 9.26 42.63
C ARG A 138 0.94 8.03 42.15
N LEU A 139 0.34 7.33 43.10
CA LEU A 139 -0.71 6.35 42.77
C LEU A 139 -1.89 7.15 42.18
N PRO A 140 -2.25 6.93 40.91
CA PRO A 140 -3.39 7.61 40.33
C PRO A 140 -4.64 7.23 41.14
N GLY A 141 -5.39 8.24 41.61
CA GLY A 141 -6.65 7.98 42.32
C GLY A 141 -7.57 7.07 41.50
N LYS A 142 -8.36 6.24 42.18
CA LYS A 142 -9.26 5.23 41.57
C LYS A 142 -10.13 5.80 40.43
N ALA A 143 -10.49 7.06 40.48
CA ALA A 143 -11.26 7.77 39.45
C ALA A 143 -10.52 7.85 38.07
N ARG A 144 -9.18 7.75 38.06
CA ARG A 144 -8.41 7.79 36.79
C ARG A 144 -8.52 6.51 35.98
N TYR A 145 -8.82 5.39 36.61
CA TYR A 145 -9.03 4.13 35.90
C TYR A 145 -10.30 4.13 35.03
N PHE A 146 -11.25 5.02 35.31
CA PHE A 146 -12.49 5.16 34.55
C PHE A 146 -12.42 6.30 33.50
N ARG A 147 -11.30 7.01 33.42
CA ARG A 147 -11.07 8.02 32.39
C ARG A 147 -10.00 7.51 31.42
N GLN A 148 -10.35 7.36 30.16
CA GLN A 148 -9.41 6.91 29.13
C GLN A 148 -8.40 7.99 28.74
N PHE A 149 -8.69 9.26 29.01
CA PHE A 149 -7.81 10.42 28.81
C PHE A 149 -7.98 11.46 29.91
#